data_a53dce6d775eaf7170c78333c9076a8e
#
_entry.id   a53dce6d775eaf7170c78333c9076a8e
#
_cell.length_a   1.000
_cell.length_b   1.000
_cell.length_c   1.000
_cell.angle_alpha   90.00
_cell.angle_beta   90.00
_cell.angle_gamma   90.00
#
_symmetry.space_group_name_H-M   'P 1'
#
loop_
_entity.id
_entity.type
_entity.pdbx_description
1 polymer ?
#
loop_
_entity_poly.entity_id
_entity_poly.type
_entity_poly.pdbx_seq_one_letter_code
_entity_poly.pdbx_strand_id
1 'polypeptide(L)'
;RVVSDNSGKACGTCPACECGDFMLCEHKTGLGLDNNYKVFGGSGGFTKYAKIPGGILRLHPHAIWEIPEGVKYEEASVLDPIANAYKAVAQQSSLIPGQDVVVFGTGPLGLFSVQIARIMGAVNIVMVGLQEDVEARFPIAREVGATHCVNASTEDVVKRCLEICGRDNLGLVIECSGANIALKQSLEMLR
;
A
#
# COMPACT_ATOMS: atom_id res chain seq x y z
N ARG A 1 3.18 -5.93 -23.70
CA ARG A 1 3.18 -6.29 -22.27
C ARG A 1 2.60 -5.13 -21.50
N VAL A 2 1.56 -5.36 -20.69
CA VAL A 2 0.87 -4.29 -19.99
C VAL A 2 0.53 -4.70 -18.55
N VAL A 3 0.40 -3.71 -17.66
CA VAL A 3 -0.19 -3.81 -16.34
C VAL A 3 -1.41 -2.89 -16.31
N SER A 4 -2.49 -3.32 -15.67
CA SER A 4 -3.69 -2.51 -15.51
C SER A 4 -3.73 -1.83 -14.16
N ASP A 5 -4.17 -0.58 -14.16
CA ASP A 5 -4.61 0.11 -12.95
C ASP A 5 -5.99 -0.45 -12.53
N ASN A 6 -6.16 -0.72 -11.25
CA ASN A 6 -7.41 -1.21 -10.68
C ASN A 6 -8.45 -0.10 -10.41
N SER A 7 -8.21 1.12 -10.86
CA SER A 7 -9.07 2.29 -10.59
C SER A 7 -10.50 2.13 -11.09
N GLY A 8 -10.71 1.28 -12.08
CA GLY A 8 -12.05 0.97 -12.59
C GLY A 8 -12.67 2.09 -13.45
N LYS A 9 -13.96 1.92 -13.76
CA LYS A 9 -14.70 2.86 -14.60
C LYS A 9 -15.27 4.00 -13.74
N ALA A 10 -14.99 5.24 -14.12
CA ALA A 10 -15.70 6.42 -13.65
C ALA A 10 -16.83 6.81 -14.62
N CYS A 11 -17.85 7.56 -14.17
CA CYS A 11 -18.98 7.94 -15.01
C CYS A 11 -18.67 9.12 -15.96
N GLY A 12 -17.73 9.99 -15.56
CA GLY A 12 -17.34 11.17 -16.33
C GLY A 12 -18.27 12.38 -16.21
N THR A 13 -19.38 12.28 -15.44
CA THR A 13 -20.45 13.28 -15.40
C THR A 13 -20.87 13.71 -13.98
N CYS A 14 -20.39 13.05 -12.93
CA CYS A 14 -20.64 13.51 -11.56
C CYS A 14 -19.66 14.64 -11.17
N PRO A 15 -19.96 15.41 -10.12
CA PRO A 15 -19.09 16.53 -9.70
C PRO A 15 -17.63 16.14 -9.49
N ALA A 16 -17.37 15.00 -8.88
CA ALA A 16 -16.01 14.50 -8.69
C ALA A 16 -15.29 14.25 -10.02
N CYS A 17 -15.98 13.66 -11.00
CA CYS A 17 -15.41 13.43 -12.34
C CYS A 17 -15.15 14.73 -13.10
N GLU A 18 -16.04 15.72 -12.98
CA GLU A 18 -15.89 17.03 -13.62
C GLU A 18 -14.69 17.80 -13.06
N CYS A 19 -14.39 17.60 -11.77
CA CYS A 19 -13.19 18.14 -11.13
C CYS A 19 -11.91 17.32 -11.41
N GLY A 20 -12.01 16.18 -12.12
CA GLY A 20 -10.88 15.29 -12.41
C GLY A 20 -10.57 14.27 -11.31
N ASP A 21 -11.33 14.25 -10.21
CA ASP A 21 -11.16 13.31 -9.11
C ASP A 21 -11.95 12.02 -9.32
N PHE A 22 -11.53 11.23 -10.31
CA PHE A 22 -12.20 10.00 -10.71
C PHE A 22 -12.24 8.94 -9.60
N MET A 23 -11.34 9.05 -8.61
CA MET A 23 -11.30 8.11 -7.47
C MET A 23 -12.53 8.26 -6.56
N LEU A 24 -13.11 9.45 -6.48
CA LEU A 24 -14.31 9.77 -5.70
C LEU A 24 -15.61 9.70 -6.52
N CYS A 25 -15.58 9.11 -7.72
CA CYS A 25 -16.76 8.98 -8.54
C CYS A 25 -17.87 8.21 -7.83
N GLU A 26 -19.07 8.80 -7.74
CA GLU A 26 -20.25 8.20 -7.11
C GLU A 26 -20.72 6.92 -7.82
N HIS A 27 -20.42 6.78 -9.11
CA HIS A 27 -20.77 5.64 -9.95
C HIS A 27 -19.55 4.80 -10.33
N LYS A 28 -18.52 4.80 -9.48
CA LYS A 28 -17.29 4.06 -9.74
C LYS A 28 -17.53 2.56 -9.71
N THR A 29 -17.03 1.88 -10.72
CA THR A 29 -17.03 0.42 -10.79
C THR A 29 -15.60 -0.09 -10.96
N GLY A 30 -15.20 -1.03 -10.13
CA GLY A 30 -13.87 -1.65 -10.21
C GLY A 30 -13.79 -2.73 -11.27
N LEU A 31 -12.61 -2.99 -11.81
CA LEU A 31 -12.35 -4.16 -12.65
C LEU A 31 -12.50 -5.43 -11.80
N GLY A 32 -13.56 -6.20 -12.04
CA GLY A 32 -13.80 -7.46 -11.33
C GLY A 32 -14.30 -7.34 -9.88
N LEU A 33 -14.51 -6.14 -9.35
CA LEU A 33 -14.98 -5.91 -7.98
C LEU A 33 -16.49 -5.58 -7.93
N ASP A 34 -17.11 -5.36 -9.08
CA ASP A 34 -18.52 -5.03 -9.18
C ASP A 34 -19.36 -6.31 -9.27
N ASN A 35 -20.42 -6.39 -8.45
CA ASN A 35 -21.44 -7.44 -8.55
C ASN A 35 -22.19 -7.42 -9.88
N ASN A 36 -21.98 -6.41 -10.70
CA ASN A 36 -22.53 -6.27 -12.06
C ASN A 36 -21.58 -6.85 -13.10
N TYR A 37 -21.28 -8.14 -12.99
CA TYR A 37 -20.48 -8.92 -13.94
C TYR A 37 -20.80 -8.69 -15.42
N LYS A 38 -21.98 -8.14 -15.71
CA LYS A 38 -22.45 -7.89 -17.07
C LYS A 38 -21.69 -6.76 -17.78
N VAL A 39 -21.11 -5.81 -17.05
CA VAL A 39 -20.43 -4.66 -17.65
C VAL A 39 -19.02 -5.02 -18.16
N PHE A 40 -18.36 -5.99 -17.54
CA PHE A 40 -16.99 -6.38 -17.86
C PHE A 40 -16.83 -7.83 -18.34
N GLY A 41 -17.92 -8.50 -18.69
CA GLY A 41 -17.86 -9.90 -19.14
C GLY A 41 -17.53 -10.90 -18.06
N GLY A 42 -17.63 -10.51 -16.76
CA GLY A 42 -17.57 -11.43 -15.63
C GLY A 42 -16.17 -11.90 -15.22
N SER A 43 -15.10 -11.30 -15.72
CA SER A 43 -13.75 -11.76 -15.40
C SER A 43 -12.94 -10.64 -14.77
N GLY A 44 -12.43 -10.88 -13.58
CA GLY A 44 -11.29 -10.14 -13.04
C GLY A 44 -10.01 -10.45 -13.83
N GLY A 45 -8.84 -10.07 -13.29
CA GLY A 45 -7.56 -10.27 -13.96
C GLY A 45 -7.11 -11.73 -14.13
N PHE A 46 -7.71 -12.69 -13.39
CA PHE A 46 -7.40 -14.12 -13.50
C PHE A 46 -8.16 -14.77 -14.65
N THR A 47 -7.80 -14.39 -15.86
CA THR A 47 -8.47 -14.86 -17.07
C THR A 47 -7.49 -14.90 -18.25
N LYS A 48 -7.78 -15.76 -19.24
CA LYS A 48 -6.99 -15.84 -20.46
C LYS A 48 -7.13 -14.57 -21.32
N TYR A 49 -8.29 -13.93 -21.29
CA TYR A 49 -8.59 -12.70 -22.01
C TYR A 49 -9.43 -11.79 -21.11
N ALA A 50 -9.01 -10.55 -20.96
CA ALA A 50 -9.77 -9.51 -20.26
C ALA A 50 -10.29 -8.47 -21.27
N LYS A 51 -11.55 -8.07 -21.14
CA LYS A 51 -12.13 -6.98 -21.93
C LYS A 51 -12.04 -5.69 -21.14
N ILE A 52 -11.36 -4.69 -21.69
CA ILE A 52 -11.33 -3.35 -21.13
C ILE A 52 -12.24 -2.46 -21.96
N PRO A 53 -13.35 -1.97 -21.38
CA PRO A 53 -14.29 -1.11 -22.12
C PRO A 53 -13.62 0.20 -22.54
N GLY A 54 -13.87 0.64 -23.80
CA GLY A 54 -13.30 1.88 -24.34
C GLY A 54 -13.69 3.15 -23.55
N GLY A 55 -14.80 3.11 -22.80
CA GLY A 55 -15.19 4.18 -21.89
C GLY A 55 -14.20 4.39 -20.74
N ILE A 56 -13.53 3.33 -20.24
CA ILE A 56 -12.47 3.43 -19.24
C ILE A 56 -11.29 4.17 -19.85
N LEU A 57 -10.82 3.75 -21.02
CA LEU A 57 -9.66 4.35 -21.67
C LEU A 57 -9.85 5.80 -22.09
N ARG A 58 -11.10 6.22 -22.31
CA ARG A 58 -11.42 7.63 -22.63
C ARG A 58 -11.28 8.54 -21.41
N LEU A 59 -11.72 8.10 -20.24
CA LEU A 59 -11.71 8.87 -19.00
C LEU A 59 -10.39 8.69 -18.23
N HIS A 60 -9.78 7.53 -18.41
CA HIS A 60 -8.55 7.09 -17.77
C HIS A 60 -7.59 6.54 -18.83
N PRO A 61 -6.93 7.38 -19.61
CA PRO A 61 -5.98 6.91 -20.63
C PRO A 61 -4.84 6.08 -20.02
N HIS A 62 -4.57 6.28 -18.75
CA HIS A 62 -3.56 5.54 -17.98
C HIS A 62 -4.11 4.32 -17.22
N ALA A 63 -5.31 3.84 -17.53
CA ALA A 63 -5.82 2.60 -16.94
C ALA A 63 -5.02 1.36 -17.35
N ILE A 64 -4.22 1.48 -18.39
CA ILE A 64 -3.28 0.46 -18.87
C ILE A 64 -1.92 1.12 -19.08
N TRP A 65 -0.91 0.55 -18.45
CA TRP A 65 0.48 0.97 -18.61
C TRP A 65 1.27 -0.08 -19.37
N GLU A 66 2.10 0.34 -20.28
CA GLU A 66 3.07 -0.54 -20.89
C GLU A 66 4.15 -0.90 -19.86
N ILE A 67 4.46 -2.21 -19.75
CA ILE A 67 5.53 -2.67 -18.89
C ILE A 67 6.86 -2.37 -19.59
N PRO A 68 7.75 -1.56 -18.98
CA PRO A 68 9.03 -1.22 -19.58
C PRO A 68 9.87 -2.44 -19.94
N GLU A 69 10.75 -2.28 -20.89
CA GLU A 69 11.74 -3.31 -21.23
C GLU A 69 12.64 -3.58 -20.01
N GLY A 70 12.92 -4.86 -19.75
CA GLY A 70 13.70 -5.29 -18.59
C GLY A 70 12.86 -5.60 -17.34
N VAL A 71 11.66 -5.04 -17.19
CA VAL A 71 10.77 -5.36 -16.06
C VAL A 71 10.06 -6.70 -16.31
N LYS A 72 10.11 -7.61 -15.35
CA LYS A 72 9.44 -8.91 -15.41
C LYS A 72 7.95 -8.79 -15.06
N TYR A 73 7.15 -9.78 -15.45
CA TYR A 73 5.73 -9.83 -15.08
C TYR A 73 5.52 -9.95 -13.57
N GLU A 74 6.36 -10.71 -12.89
CA GLU A 74 6.33 -10.89 -11.44
C GLU A 74 6.55 -9.55 -10.73
N GLU A 75 7.48 -8.73 -11.21
CA GLU A 75 7.75 -7.38 -10.70
C GLU A 75 6.58 -6.43 -11.00
N ALA A 76 6.04 -6.47 -12.20
CA ALA A 76 4.90 -5.65 -12.59
C ALA A 76 3.60 -6.04 -11.84
N SER A 77 3.45 -7.30 -11.43
CA SER A 77 2.27 -7.79 -10.73
C SER A 77 2.07 -7.17 -9.34
N VAL A 78 3.12 -6.65 -8.72
CA VAL A 78 3.07 -5.99 -7.41
C VAL A 78 3.05 -4.47 -7.48
N LEU A 79 2.83 -3.91 -8.67
CA LEU A 79 2.78 -2.46 -8.87
C LEU A 79 1.70 -1.77 -8.03
N ASP A 80 0.53 -2.36 -7.89
CA ASP A 80 -0.58 -1.78 -7.11
C ASP A 80 -0.22 -1.59 -5.63
N PRO A 81 0.24 -2.60 -4.88
CA PRO A 81 0.68 -2.39 -3.49
C PRO A 81 1.90 -1.46 -3.37
N ILE A 82 2.82 -1.45 -4.34
CA ILE A 82 3.94 -0.49 -4.35
C ILE A 82 3.41 0.94 -4.50
N ALA A 83 2.52 1.18 -5.45
CA ALA A 83 1.94 2.51 -5.69
C ALA A 83 1.15 3.02 -4.48
N ASN A 84 0.39 2.15 -3.81
CA ASN A 84 -0.33 2.50 -2.59
C ASN A 84 0.62 2.83 -1.43
N ALA A 85 1.67 2.05 -1.22
CA ALA A 85 2.69 2.34 -0.22
C ALA A 85 3.43 3.65 -0.53
N TYR A 86 3.82 3.88 -1.78
CA TYR A 86 4.45 5.13 -2.21
C TYR A 86 3.54 6.33 -1.95
N LYS A 87 2.27 6.24 -2.32
CA LYS A 87 1.30 7.30 -2.07
C LYS A 87 1.18 7.61 -0.57
N ALA A 88 1.04 6.59 0.27
CA ALA A 88 0.90 6.77 1.71
C ALA A 88 2.15 7.38 2.34
N VAL A 89 3.33 6.83 2.04
CA VAL A 89 4.58 7.20 2.71
C VAL A 89 5.22 8.46 2.11
N ALA A 90 5.28 8.56 0.77
CA ALA A 90 6.02 9.64 0.12
C ALA A 90 5.15 10.86 -0.23
N GLN A 91 3.85 10.67 -0.48
CA GLN A 91 2.99 11.78 -0.92
C GLN A 91 2.02 12.30 0.14
N GLN A 92 1.52 11.43 1.01
CA GLN A 92 0.48 11.79 1.98
C GLN A 92 1.02 11.96 3.40
N SER A 93 2.18 11.38 3.73
CA SER A 93 2.80 11.60 5.03
C SER A 93 3.65 12.87 5.04
N SER A 94 3.96 13.35 6.25
CA SER A 94 4.90 14.46 6.47
C SER A 94 6.27 13.94 6.90
N LEU A 95 6.64 12.72 6.53
CA LEU A 95 7.92 12.11 6.89
C LEU A 95 9.08 12.94 6.29
N ILE A 96 9.99 13.34 7.15
CA ILE A 96 11.23 14.02 6.76
C ILE A 96 12.44 13.10 7.03
N PRO A 97 13.52 13.20 6.23
CA PRO A 97 14.74 12.44 6.46
C PRO A 97 15.27 12.63 7.89
N GLY A 98 15.71 11.54 8.50
CA GLY A 98 16.21 11.54 9.87
C GLY A 98 15.18 11.14 10.94
N GLN A 99 13.89 11.08 10.59
CA GLN A 99 12.85 10.59 11.50
C GLN A 99 12.74 9.06 11.51
N ASP A 100 12.05 8.56 12.52
CA ASP A 100 11.78 7.14 12.71
C ASP A 100 10.37 6.77 12.27
N VAL A 101 10.20 5.52 11.85
CA VAL A 101 8.95 5.00 11.30
C VAL A 101 8.59 3.67 11.96
N VAL A 102 7.34 3.50 12.33
CA VAL A 102 6.77 2.21 12.75
C VAL A 102 5.75 1.74 11.73
N VAL A 103 5.88 0.49 11.29
CA VAL A 103 4.98 -0.15 10.31
C VAL A 103 4.35 -1.38 10.93
N PHE A 104 3.03 -1.39 11.06
CA PHE A 104 2.25 -2.55 11.49
C PHE A 104 1.83 -3.39 10.29
N GLY A 105 2.09 -4.70 10.36
CA GLY A 105 1.72 -5.66 9.33
C GLY A 105 2.84 -5.95 8.34
N THR A 106 3.14 -7.23 8.20
CA THR A 106 4.25 -7.81 7.45
C THR A 106 3.87 -8.25 6.04
N GLY A 107 2.66 -7.90 5.60
CA GLY A 107 2.18 -8.16 4.24
C GLY A 107 2.89 -7.30 3.18
N PRO A 108 2.55 -7.47 1.89
CA PRO A 108 3.19 -6.74 0.80
C PRO A 108 3.16 -5.21 1.00
N LEU A 109 2.02 -4.67 1.44
CA LEU A 109 1.89 -3.23 1.67
C LEU A 109 2.83 -2.71 2.75
N GLY A 110 2.95 -3.44 3.87
CA GLY A 110 3.90 -3.10 4.95
C GLY A 110 5.35 -3.20 4.50
N LEU A 111 5.73 -4.28 3.81
CA LEU A 111 7.09 -4.45 3.29
C LEU A 111 7.48 -3.36 2.28
N PHE A 112 6.57 -2.95 1.39
CA PHE A 112 6.83 -1.82 0.49
C PHE A 112 6.89 -0.49 1.24
N SER A 113 6.07 -0.30 2.29
CA SER A 113 6.16 0.89 3.13
C SER A 113 7.53 1.02 3.82
N VAL A 114 8.09 -0.10 4.29
CA VAL A 114 9.47 -0.14 4.84
C VAL A 114 10.49 0.30 3.79
N GLN A 115 10.41 -0.25 2.57
CA GLN A 115 11.34 0.13 1.49
C GLN A 115 11.26 1.61 1.16
N ILE A 116 10.06 2.16 1.05
CA ILE A 116 9.87 3.57 0.71
C ILE A 116 10.32 4.47 1.85
N ALA A 117 10.01 4.13 3.11
CA ALA A 117 10.52 4.85 4.28
C ALA A 117 12.06 4.88 4.31
N ARG A 118 12.69 3.76 3.96
CA ARG A 118 14.16 3.67 3.83
C ARG A 118 14.69 4.61 2.75
N ILE A 119 14.08 4.60 1.57
CA ILE A 119 14.45 5.48 0.44
C ILE A 119 14.27 6.96 0.82
N MET A 120 13.26 7.29 1.60
CA MET A 120 13.01 8.64 2.10
C MET A 120 13.95 9.08 3.23
N GLY A 121 14.83 8.20 3.70
CA GLY A 121 15.85 8.54 4.69
C GLY A 121 15.41 8.40 6.14
N ALA A 122 14.40 7.58 6.42
CA ALA A 122 14.08 7.18 7.79
C ALA A 122 15.27 6.46 8.45
N VAL A 123 15.49 6.69 9.74
CA VAL A 123 16.64 6.15 10.49
C VAL A 123 16.28 4.83 11.14
N ASN A 124 15.38 4.83 12.13
CA ASN A 124 14.85 3.60 12.68
C ASN A 124 13.54 3.25 11.96
N ILE A 125 13.50 2.08 11.37
CA ILE A 125 12.31 1.54 10.70
C ILE A 125 11.94 0.27 11.41
N VAL A 126 10.88 0.33 12.21
CA VAL A 126 10.41 -0.77 13.02
C VAL A 126 9.25 -1.48 12.33
N MET A 127 9.43 -2.77 12.01
CA MET A 127 8.36 -3.63 11.52
C MET A 127 7.70 -4.37 12.68
N VAL A 128 6.39 -4.23 12.82
CA VAL A 128 5.60 -4.95 13.83
C VAL A 128 4.83 -6.08 13.15
N GLY A 129 5.00 -7.29 13.65
CA GLY A 129 4.34 -8.49 13.16
C GLY A 129 3.96 -9.45 14.30
N LEU A 130 3.50 -10.63 13.96
CA LEU A 130 3.07 -11.66 14.89
C LEU A 130 4.12 -12.79 14.99
N GLN A 131 3.83 -13.81 15.84
CA GLN A 131 4.73 -14.93 16.04
C GLN A 131 5.03 -15.70 14.74
N GLU A 132 4.04 -15.87 13.88
CA GLU A 132 4.19 -16.54 12.59
C GLU A 132 5.07 -15.78 11.59
N ASP A 133 5.28 -14.49 11.80
CA ASP A 133 6.10 -13.64 10.95
C ASP A 133 7.59 -13.73 11.26
N VAL A 134 7.93 -14.22 12.47
CA VAL A 134 9.33 -14.19 12.99
C VAL A 134 10.30 -14.89 12.04
N GLU A 135 9.93 -16.06 11.55
CA GLU A 135 10.77 -16.86 10.63
C GLU A 135 10.50 -16.52 9.16
N ALA A 136 9.25 -16.20 8.81
CA ALA A 136 8.84 -16.05 7.42
C ALA A 136 8.99 -14.62 6.88
N ARG A 137 8.69 -13.59 7.67
CA ARG A 137 8.57 -12.20 7.20
C ARG A 137 9.62 -11.26 7.76
N PHE A 138 10.03 -11.41 9.02
CA PHE A 138 11.04 -10.53 9.62
C PHE A 138 12.40 -10.59 8.91
N PRO A 139 12.90 -11.75 8.43
CA PRO A 139 14.11 -11.77 7.60
C PRO A 139 13.96 -10.91 6.34
N ILE A 140 12.84 -11.04 5.64
CA ILE A 140 12.54 -10.23 4.44
C ILE A 140 12.45 -8.74 4.81
N ALA A 141 11.75 -8.41 5.89
CA ALA A 141 11.63 -7.02 6.35
C ALA A 141 12.99 -6.36 6.59
N ARG A 142 13.93 -7.10 7.21
CA ARG A 142 15.31 -6.61 7.41
C ARG A 142 16.07 -6.45 6.10
N GLU A 143 15.93 -7.40 5.18
CA GLU A 143 16.55 -7.34 3.86
C GLU A 143 16.10 -6.10 3.09
N VAL A 144 14.81 -5.76 3.15
CA VAL A 144 14.23 -4.60 2.46
C VAL A 144 14.36 -3.28 3.21
N GLY A 145 14.93 -3.27 4.42
CA GLY A 145 15.31 -2.03 5.10
C GLY A 145 14.77 -1.80 6.50
N ALA A 146 14.01 -2.73 7.09
CA ALA A 146 13.64 -2.63 8.50
C ALA A 146 14.89 -2.74 9.39
N THR A 147 15.08 -1.79 10.28
CA THR A 147 16.20 -1.81 11.25
C THR A 147 15.87 -2.67 12.45
N HIS A 148 14.59 -2.75 12.80
CA HIS A 148 14.10 -3.51 13.94
C HIS A 148 12.81 -4.26 13.56
N CYS A 149 12.58 -5.38 14.26
CA CYS A 149 11.32 -6.13 14.16
C CYS A 149 10.82 -6.38 15.59
N VAL A 150 9.53 -6.18 15.81
CA VAL A 150 8.85 -6.32 17.11
C VAL A 150 7.76 -7.37 16.96
N ASN A 151 7.80 -8.39 17.83
CA ASN A 151 6.80 -9.45 17.83
C ASN A 151 5.65 -9.10 18.78
N ALA A 152 4.53 -8.68 18.24
CA ALA A 152 3.35 -8.28 18.99
C ALA A 152 2.70 -9.41 19.80
N SER A 153 3.06 -10.67 19.54
CA SER A 153 2.57 -11.81 20.32
C SER A 153 3.27 -11.98 21.68
N THR A 154 4.49 -11.41 21.81
CA THR A 154 5.33 -11.62 23.00
C THR A 154 5.86 -10.33 23.62
N GLU A 155 5.77 -9.22 22.94
CA GLU A 155 6.32 -7.93 23.37
C GLU A 155 5.21 -6.90 23.59
N ASP A 156 5.43 -5.95 24.51
CA ASP A 156 4.65 -4.72 24.59
C ASP A 156 5.06 -3.80 23.44
N VAL A 157 4.23 -3.77 22.41
CA VAL A 157 4.53 -3.09 21.14
C VAL A 157 4.78 -1.60 21.34
N VAL A 158 3.90 -0.90 22.08
CA VAL A 158 4.00 0.55 22.27
C VAL A 158 5.29 0.90 23.01
N LYS A 159 5.51 0.22 24.13
CA LYS A 159 6.73 0.41 24.92
C LYS A 159 7.98 0.13 24.10
N ARG A 160 8.00 -1.01 23.40
CA ARG A 160 9.18 -1.44 22.63
C ARG A 160 9.49 -0.51 21.46
N CYS A 161 8.47 -0.09 20.71
CA CYS A 161 8.67 0.86 19.61
C CYS A 161 9.16 2.22 20.13
N LEU A 162 8.61 2.73 21.24
CA LEU A 162 9.05 4.00 21.82
C LEU A 162 10.44 3.93 22.44
N GLU A 163 10.88 2.77 22.94
CA GLU A 163 12.27 2.55 23.37
C GLU A 163 13.26 2.65 22.20
N ILE A 164 12.85 2.16 21.00
CA ILE A 164 13.69 2.18 19.80
C ILE A 164 13.73 3.57 19.16
N CYS A 165 12.57 4.16 18.93
CA CYS A 165 12.42 5.40 18.16
C CYS A 165 12.59 6.66 19.03
N GLY A 166 12.20 6.59 20.31
CA GLY A 166 11.91 7.79 21.08
C GLY A 166 10.64 8.49 20.59
N ARG A 167 9.93 9.14 21.50
CA ARG A 167 8.66 9.82 21.15
C ARG A 167 8.88 11.04 20.26
N ASP A 168 9.93 11.77 20.50
CA ASP A 168 10.20 13.05 19.81
C ASP A 168 10.68 12.85 18.35
N ASN A 169 11.26 11.68 18.05
CA ASN A 169 11.77 11.38 16.70
C ASN A 169 10.85 10.51 15.86
N LEU A 170 9.76 10.00 16.43
CA LEU A 170 8.78 9.19 15.71
C LEU A 170 7.96 10.08 14.76
N GLY A 171 8.30 10.06 13.49
CA GLY A 171 7.68 10.91 12.46
C GLY A 171 6.45 10.29 11.80
N LEU A 172 6.38 8.94 11.77
CA LEU A 172 5.31 8.27 11.04
C LEU A 172 4.98 6.90 11.64
N VAL A 173 3.71 6.61 11.78
CA VAL A 173 3.20 5.28 12.07
C VAL A 173 2.26 4.86 10.93
N ILE A 174 2.50 3.68 10.36
CA ILE A 174 1.74 3.14 9.23
C ILE A 174 1.04 1.86 9.70
N GLU A 175 -0.28 1.81 9.56
CA GLU A 175 -1.10 0.66 9.89
C GLU A 175 -1.51 -0.06 8.60
N CYS A 176 -0.99 -1.27 8.39
CA CYS A 176 -1.23 -2.13 7.21
C CYS A 176 -1.76 -3.53 7.60
N SER A 177 -2.02 -3.77 8.88
CA SER A 177 -2.49 -5.09 9.36
C SER A 177 -4.00 -5.24 9.33
N GLY A 178 -4.74 -4.11 9.40
CA GLY A 178 -6.19 -4.08 9.54
C GLY A 178 -6.68 -4.52 10.94
N ALA A 179 -5.78 -4.71 11.90
CA ALA A 179 -6.13 -5.13 13.25
C ALA A 179 -6.52 -3.94 14.13
N ASN A 180 -7.68 -4.01 14.79
CA ASN A 180 -8.14 -2.95 15.70
C ASN A 180 -7.15 -2.63 16.83
N ILE A 181 -6.41 -3.62 17.31
CA ILE A 181 -5.40 -3.45 18.34
C ILE A 181 -4.21 -2.62 17.80
N ALA A 182 -3.77 -2.89 16.58
CA ALA A 182 -2.69 -2.16 15.94
C ALA A 182 -3.05 -0.67 15.74
N LEU A 183 -4.29 -0.39 15.33
CA LEU A 183 -4.78 0.98 15.21
C LEU A 183 -4.75 1.72 16.55
N LYS A 184 -5.19 1.07 17.66
CA LYS A 184 -5.14 1.67 18.99
C LYS A 184 -3.71 1.95 19.43
N GLN A 185 -2.80 0.99 19.25
CA GLN A 185 -1.38 1.13 19.57
C GLN A 185 -0.72 2.24 18.75
N SER A 186 -1.07 2.36 17.45
CA SER A 186 -0.59 3.44 16.58
C SER A 186 -0.95 4.84 17.13
N LEU A 187 -2.21 5.00 17.56
CA LEU A 187 -2.67 6.27 18.14
C LEU A 187 -2.02 6.56 19.50
N GLU A 188 -1.72 5.53 20.29
CA GLU A 188 -1.05 5.68 21.59
C GLU A 188 0.41 6.14 21.44
N MET A 189 1.11 5.68 20.41
CA MET A 189 2.49 6.11 20.13
C MET A 189 2.58 7.58 19.70
N LEU A 190 1.54 8.11 19.06
CA LEU A 190 1.51 9.47 18.52
C LEU A 190 1.01 10.54 19.52
N ARG A 191 0.66 10.15 20.72
CA ARG A 191 0.27 11.04 21.82
C ARG A 191 1.50 11.42 22.61
#